data_5bb1de36715af7686485deaa15392caf
#
_entry.id   5bb1de36715af7686485deaa15392caf
#
_cell.length_a   1.000
_cell.length_b   1.000
_cell.length_c   1.000
_cell.angle_alpha   90.00
_cell.angle_beta   90.00
_cell.angle_gamma   90.00
#
_symmetry.space_group_name_H-M   'P 1'
#
loop_
_entity.id
_entity.type
_entity.pdbx_description
1 polymer ?
#
loop_
_entity_poly.entity_id
_entity_poly.type
_entity_poly.pdbx_seq_one_letter_code
_entity_poly.pdbx_strand_id
1 'polypeptide(L)'
;MYNSAIIVNLGMAKIITVAHQKGGVGKSTLALNLATCFQGELSVALVDIDLQGSISDLKDDFPELAIITEDQFDQIQKLSYDLIVVDTPPYLSSRLPELFQISDYVLVPTKAGFFDVMAIRSTLQLIEEAKNKHQSLKSGIVLNMVKPRSGVTGEVQELLKSLSVPLLNTIVHDRVSFTRSPLTGGVLSGEDPKAKEEITSLAEEIVGAIS
;
A
#
# COMPACT_ATOMS: atom_id res chain seq x y z
N MET A 1 -22.32 2.12 -9.33
CA MET A 1 -21.69 3.04 -10.28
C MET A 1 -20.56 3.69 -9.50
N TYR A 2 -19.36 3.18 -9.64
CA TYR A 2 -18.16 3.77 -9.03
C TYR A 2 -17.83 5.03 -9.82
N ASN A 3 -17.45 6.07 -9.10
CA ASN A 3 -17.22 7.41 -9.64
C ASN A 3 -16.05 7.37 -10.64
N SER A 4 -16.30 7.70 -11.90
CA SER A 4 -15.35 7.70 -13.03
C SER A 4 -14.20 8.72 -12.89
N ALA A 5 -13.80 9.06 -11.67
CA ALA A 5 -12.83 10.11 -11.39
C ALA A 5 -11.39 9.60 -11.21
N ILE A 6 -11.16 8.27 -11.23
CA ILE A 6 -9.81 7.70 -11.12
C ILE A 6 -9.18 7.46 -12.51
N ILE A 7 -9.70 8.08 -13.58
CA ILE A 7 -9.03 8.02 -14.88
C ILE A 7 -7.75 8.86 -14.80
N VAL A 8 -6.72 8.23 -14.28
CA VAL A 8 -5.38 8.79 -14.34
C VAL A 8 -4.78 8.44 -15.69
N ASN A 9 -4.54 9.43 -16.51
CA ASN A 9 -3.70 9.25 -17.69
C ASN A 9 -2.25 9.07 -17.22
N LEU A 10 -1.93 7.86 -16.78
CA LEU A 10 -0.62 7.49 -16.25
C LEU A 10 0.38 7.27 -17.40
N GLY A 11 0.73 8.23 -18.17
CA GLY A 11 1.59 8.15 -19.37
C GLY A 11 2.79 7.18 -19.34
N MET A 12 3.18 6.67 -18.19
CA MET A 12 4.09 5.53 -17.94
C MET A 12 3.58 4.73 -16.73
N ALA A 13 3.95 3.44 -16.64
CA ALA A 13 3.64 2.59 -15.50
C ALA A 13 3.96 3.29 -14.17
N LYS A 14 2.99 3.32 -13.24
CA LYS A 14 3.18 3.86 -11.89
C LYS A 14 3.47 2.73 -10.90
N ILE A 15 4.37 2.97 -9.98
CA ILE A 15 4.77 2.00 -8.96
C ILE A 15 4.38 2.52 -7.57
N ILE A 16 3.49 1.79 -6.90
CA ILE A 16 3.09 2.03 -5.51
C ILE A 16 3.71 0.93 -4.64
N THR A 17 4.58 1.30 -3.72
CA THR A 17 5.21 0.35 -2.78
C THR A 17 4.56 0.46 -1.41
N VAL A 18 4.13 -0.67 -0.85
CA VAL A 18 3.62 -0.75 0.53
C VAL A 18 4.73 -1.27 1.42
N ALA A 19 5.28 -0.43 2.29
CA ALA A 19 6.49 -0.76 3.05
C ALA A 19 6.39 -0.40 4.53
N HIS A 20 6.81 -1.34 5.37
CA HIS A 20 7.04 -1.15 6.81
C HIS A 20 7.89 -2.30 7.32
N GLN A 21 8.90 -2.00 8.14
CA GLN A 21 9.83 -3.01 8.67
C GLN A 21 9.25 -3.86 9.81
N LYS A 22 8.05 -3.56 10.29
CA LYS A 22 7.36 -4.35 11.30
C LYS A 22 6.37 -5.32 10.66
N GLY A 23 6.34 -6.57 11.16
CA GLY A 23 5.34 -7.56 10.76
C GLY A 23 3.95 -7.24 11.31
N GLY A 24 2.91 -7.73 10.64
CA GLY A 24 1.53 -7.66 11.11
C GLY A 24 0.91 -6.27 11.14
N VAL A 25 1.41 -5.33 10.35
CA VAL A 25 0.81 -3.98 10.15
C VAL A 25 -0.15 -3.92 8.96
N GLY A 26 -0.33 -5.04 8.25
CA GLY A 26 -1.29 -5.18 7.15
C GLY A 26 -0.77 -4.77 5.77
N LYS A 27 0.54 -4.82 5.51
CA LYS A 27 1.11 -4.50 4.19
C LYS A 27 0.47 -5.30 3.07
N SER A 28 0.56 -6.62 3.14
CA SER A 28 0.03 -7.54 2.11
C SER A 28 -1.47 -7.38 1.90
N THR A 29 -2.22 -7.19 2.99
CA THR A 29 -3.67 -6.94 2.91
C THR A 29 -3.97 -5.64 2.17
N LEU A 30 -3.25 -4.56 2.47
CA LEU A 30 -3.43 -3.27 1.77
C LEU A 30 -2.95 -3.34 0.33
N ALA A 31 -1.80 -3.97 0.06
CA ALA A 31 -1.28 -4.15 -1.30
C ALA A 31 -2.28 -4.89 -2.18
N LEU A 32 -2.83 -6.01 -1.70
CA LEU A 32 -3.85 -6.79 -2.42
C LEU A 32 -5.11 -5.96 -2.69
N ASN A 33 -5.63 -5.29 -1.65
CA ASN A 33 -6.88 -4.53 -1.79
C ASN A 33 -6.72 -3.26 -2.62
N LEU A 34 -5.56 -2.61 -2.62
CA LEU A 34 -5.24 -1.53 -3.55
C LEU A 34 -5.15 -2.04 -4.99
N ALA A 35 -4.43 -3.14 -5.22
CA ALA A 35 -4.32 -3.73 -6.56
C ALA A 35 -5.69 -4.08 -7.14
N THR A 36 -6.55 -4.76 -6.36
CA THR A 36 -7.92 -5.08 -6.80
C THR A 36 -8.80 -3.83 -6.96
N CYS A 37 -8.57 -2.76 -6.21
CA CYS A 37 -9.31 -1.52 -6.33
C CYS A 37 -9.05 -0.82 -7.67
N PHE A 38 -7.83 -0.85 -8.16
CA PHE A 38 -7.45 -0.24 -9.44
C PHE A 38 -7.75 -1.12 -10.66
N GLN A 39 -7.89 -2.42 -10.47
CA GLN A 39 -8.04 -3.40 -11.56
C GLN A 39 -9.28 -3.16 -12.44
N GLY A 40 -10.30 -2.48 -11.92
CA GLY A 40 -11.52 -2.16 -12.69
C GLY A 40 -11.32 -1.20 -13.86
N GLU A 41 -10.23 -0.43 -13.87
CA GLU A 41 -9.97 0.65 -14.85
C GLU A 41 -8.56 0.59 -15.46
N LEU A 42 -7.61 -0.09 -14.82
CA LEU A 42 -6.21 -0.16 -15.20
C LEU A 42 -5.76 -1.62 -15.37
N SER A 43 -4.73 -1.82 -16.19
CA SER A 43 -3.95 -3.07 -16.15
C SER A 43 -3.04 -3.03 -14.92
N VAL A 44 -3.25 -3.93 -13.96
CA VAL A 44 -2.57 -3.90 -12.66
C VAL A 44 -1.76 -5.17 -12.44
N ALA A 45 -0.53 -5.02 -11.95
CA ALA A 45 0.25 -6.11 -11.39
C ALA A 45 0.45 -5.90 -9.89
N LEU A 46 0.39 -7.00 -9.12
CA LEU A 46 0.78 -7.07 -7.73
C LEU A 46 2.07 -7.87 -7.63
N VAL A 47 3.14 -7.23 -7.19
CA VAL A 47 4.45 -7.85 -7.04
C VAL A 47 4.69 -8.18 -5.58
N ASP A 48 4.85 -9.47 -5.29
CA ASP A 48 5.18 -9.97 -3.95
C ASP A 48 6.68 -10.19 -3.86
N ILE A 49 7.37 -9.34 -3.09
CA ILE A 49 8.80 -9.51 -2.83
C ILE A 49 9.09 -10.06 -1.43
N ASP A 50 8.06 -10.52 -0.72
CA ASP A 50 8.21 -11.27 0.52
C ASP A 50 8.42 -12.76 0.20
N LEU A 51 9.60 -13.28 0.46
CA LEU A 51 9.94 -14.70 0.28
C LEU A 51 9.06 -15.66 1.12
N GLN A 52 8.34 -15.14 2.11
CA GLN A 52 7.34 -15.92 2.86
C GLN A 52 6.04 -16.14 2.06
N GLY A 53 5.87 -15.46 0.91
CA GLY A 53 4.94 -15.82 -0.13
C GLY A 53 3.45 -15.67 0.17
N SER A 54 3.06 -14.78 1.07
CA SER A 54 1.65 -14.64 1.48
C SER A 54 0.68 -14.29 0.33
N ILE A 55 1.15 -13.60 -0.69
CA ILE A 55 0.34 -13.19 -1.86
C ILE A 55 0.54 -14.16 -3.02
N SER A 56 1.74 -14.69 -3.19
CA SER A 56 2.05 -15.60 -4.28
C SER A 56 1.18 -16.86 -4.29
N ASP A 57 0.76 -17.31 -3.09
CA ASP A 57 -0.13 -18.45 -2.93
C ASP A 57 -1.59 -18.17 -3.36
N LEU A 58 -1.93 -16.90 -3.60
CA LEU A 58 -3.29 -16.47 -3.95
C LEU A 58 -3.54 -16.40 -5.47
N LYS A 59 -2.60 -16.80 -6.31
CA LYS A 59 -2.72 -16.67 -7.78
C LYS A 59 -4.01 -17.26 -8.34
N ASP A 60 -4.39 -18.42 -7.83
CA ASP A 60 -5.59 -19.11 -8.30
C ASP A 60 -6.89 -18.48 -7.82
N ASP A 61 -6.83 -17.71 -6.70
CA ASP A 61 -7.99 -17.01 -6.13
C ASP A 61 -8.23 -15.64 -6.79
N PHE A 62 -7.23 -15.13 -7.53
CA PHE A 62 -7.28 -13.83 -8.23
C PHE A 62 -6.88 -13.97 -9.71
N PRO A 63 -7.67 -14.70 -10.53
CA PRO A 63 -7.29 -15.03 -11.91
C PRO A 63 -7.15 -13.81 -12.84
N GLU A 64 -7.78 -12.69 -12.48
CA GLU A 64 -7.72 -11.45 -13.25
C GLU A 64 -6.60 -10.51 -12.78
N LEU A 65 -5.95 -10.79 -11.64
CA LEU A 65 -4.84 -10.00 -11.11
C LEU A 65 -3.50 -10.66 -11.46
N ALA A 66 -2.64 -9.94 -12.15
CA ALA A 66 -1.28 -10.43 -12.40
C ALA A 66 -0.48 -10.41 -11.10
N ILE A 67 -0.29 -11.58 -10.49
CA ILE A 67 0.57 -11.76 -9.31
C ILE A 67 1.95 -12.21 -9.75
N ILE A 68 2.95 -11.41 -9.44
CA ILE A 68 4.35 -11.53 -9.86
C ILE A 68 5.21 -11.78 -8.62
N THR A 69 6.17 -12.66 -8.73
CA THR A 69 7.06 -13.05 -7.64
C THR A 69 8.41 -12.34 -7.69
N GLU A 70 9.19 -12.42 -6.60
CA GLU A 70 10.47 -11.73 -6.40
C GLU A 70 11.50 -11.97 -7.52
N ASP A 71 11.47 -13.12 -8.18
CA ASP A 71 12.38 -13.46 -9.28
C ASP A 71 12.34 -12.49 -10.47
N GLN A 72 11.24 -11.74 -10.59
CA GLN A 72 11.06 -10.72 -11.62
C GLN A 72 11.32 -9.28 -11.12
N PHE A 73 11.82 -9.12 -9.90
CA PHE A 73 12.08 -7.81 -9.29
C PHE A 73 12.92 -6.88 -10.18
N ASP A 74 14.02 -7.39 -10.74
CA ASP A 74 14.93 -6.59 -11.58
C ASP A 74 14.30 -6.14 -12.91
N GLN A 75 13.10 -6.63 -13.22
CA GLN A 75 12.36 -6.30 -14.41
C GLN A 75 11.09 -5.47 -14.13
N ILE A 76 10.82 -5.10 -12.90
CA ILE A 76 9.58 -4.38 -12.50
C ILE A 76 9.31 -3.19 -13.43
N GLN A 77 10.30 -2.34 -13.69
CA GLN A 77 10.14 -1.17 -14.55
C GLN A 77 9.89 -1.48 -16.03
N LYS A 78 10.10 -2.74 -16.46
CA LYS A 78 9.88 -3.19 -17.84
C LYS A 78 8.54 -3.90 -18.02
N LEU A 79 7.81 -4.10 -16.93
CA LEU A 79 6.51 -4.74 -16.97
C LEU A 79 5.51 -3.81 -17.67
N SER A 80 4.71 -4.38 -18.56
CA SER A 80 3.72 -3.64 -19.37
C SER A 80 2.38 -3.55 -18.64
N TYR A 81 2.34 -2.87 -17.50
CA TYR A 81 1.13 -2.57 -16.72
C TYR A 81 1.00 -1.06 -16.52
N ASP A 82 -0.23 -0.57 -16.37
CA ASP A 82 -0.48 0.85 -16.04
C ASP A 82 -0.09 1.14 -14.59
N LEU A 83 -0.31 0.17 -13.70
CA LEU A 83 -0.01 0.27 -12.29
C LEU A 83 0.63 -1.00 -11.75
N ILE A 84 1.66 -0.83 -10.94
CA ILE A 84 2.33 -1.92 -10.22
C ILE A 84 2.23 -1.62 -8.73
N VAL A 85 1.62 -2.52 -7.98
CA VAL A 85 1.61 -2.46 -6.51
C VAL A 85 2.64 -3.46 -5.98
N VAL A 86 3.52 -3.02 -5.09
CA VAL A 86 4.59 -3.88 -4.54
C VAL A 86 4.35 -4.11 -3.05
N ASP A 87 4.20 -5.37 -2.66
CA ASP A 87 4.21 -5.80 -1.26
C ASP A 87 5.64 -6.12 -0.81
N THR A 88 6.02 -5.65 0.38
CA THR A 88 7.39 -5.79 0.90
C THR A 88 7.44 -6.65 2.16
N PRO A 89 8.59 -7.34 2.40
CA PRO A 89 8.76 -8.14 3.61
C PRO A 89 8.78 -7.29 4.90
N PRO A 90 8.54 -7.94 6.07
CA PRO A 90 8.50 -7.26 7.37
C PRO A 90 9.89 -7.06 8.01
N TYR A 91 10.90 -6.79 7.22
CA TYR A 91 12.27 -6.54 7.69
C TYR A 91 12.99 -5.56 6.78
N LEU A 92 14.12 -5.06 7.23
CA LEU A 92 14.99 -4.20 6.44
C LEU A 92 15.64 -5.01 5.31
N SER A 93 14.98 -5.07 4.16
CA SER A 93 15.55 -5.67 2.96
C SER A 93 16.58 -4.71 2.36
N SER A 94 17.70 -5.25 1.91
CA SER A 94 18.72 -4.49 1.15
C SER A 94 18.16 -3.93 -0.17
N ARG A 95 17.04 -4.45 -0.65
CA ARG A 95 16.34 -4.01 -1.89
C ARG A 95 15.43 -2.79 -1.68
N LEU A 96 15.03 -2.47 -0.44
CA LEU A 96 14.13 -1.33 -0.19
C LEU A 96 14.67 0.01 -0.73
N PRO A 97 15.97 0.35 -0.58
CA PRO A 97 16.49 1.58 -1.14
C PRO A 97 16.39 1.66 -2.67
N GLU A 98 16.62 0.54 -3.38
CA GLU A 98 16.45 0.46 -4.84
C GLU A 98 14.98 0.59 -5.23
N LEU A 99 14.11 -0.15 -4.54
CA LEU A 99 12.68 -0.12 -4.78
C LEU A 99 12.11 1.30 -4.61
N PHE A 100 12.51 2.01 -3.55
CA PHE A 100 12.03 3.38 -3.33
C PHE A 100 12.53 4.37 -4.39
N GLN A 101 13.68 4.11 -5.03
CA GLN A 101 14.17 4.94 -6.14
C GLN A 101 13.36 4.77 -7.43
N ILE A 102 12.67 3.66 -7.61
CA ILE A 102 11.83 3.40 -8.78
C ILE A 102 10.33 3.57 -8.48
N SER A 103 9.96 3.82 -7.22
CA SER A 103 8.57 4.01 -6.81
C SER A 103 8.10 5.42 -7.10
N ASP A 104 6.86 5.57 -7.57
CA ASP A 104 6.16 6.85 -7.62
C ASP A 104 5.56 7.21 -6.26
N TYR A 105 5.14 6.18 -5.51
CA TYR A 105 4.55 6.36 -4.18
C TYR A 105 5.00 5.28 -3.20
N VAL A 106 5.32 5.67 -1.96
CA VAL A 106 5.55 4.73 -0.85
C VAL A 106 4.47 4.93 0.21
N LEU A 107 3.62 3.91 0.38
CA LEU A 107 2.61 3.83 1.43
C LEU A 107 3.20 3.15 2.67
N VAL A 108 3.09 3.81 3.83
CA VAL A 108 3.60 3.29 5.11
C VAL A 108 2.43 3.03 6.05
N PRO A 109 1.89 1.80 6.12
CA PRO A 109 0.84 1.46 7.08
C PRO A 109 1.40 1.37 8.49
N THR A 110 0.69 1.93 9.47
CA THR A 110 1.03 1.82 10.89
C THR A 110 -0.21 1.63 11.75
N LYS A 111 -0.07 0.88 12.85
CA LYS A 111 -1.12 0.82 13.87
C LYS A 111 -1.08 2.06 14.76
N ALA A 112 -2.17 2.31 15.48
CA ALA A 112 -2.31 3.47 16.37
C ALA A 112 -1.62 3.31 17.73
N GLY A 113 -0.59 2.46 17.83
CA GLY A 113 0.19 2.26 19.03
C GLY A 113 1.48 3.08 19.02
N PHE A 114 1.90 3.58 20.19
CA PHE A 114 3.14 4.36 20.33
C PHE A 114 4.36 3.61 19.75
N PHE A 115 4.52 2.33 20.10
CA PHE A 115 5.63 1.51 19.57
C PHE A 115 5.53 1.24 18.06
N ASP A 116 4.33 1.25 17.51
CA ASP A 116 4.15 1.11 16.06
C ASP A 116 4.62 2.37 15.34
N VAL A 117 4.27 3.55 15.88
CA VAL A 117 4.75 4.84 15.36
C VAL A 117 6.26 4.98 15.48
N MET A 118 6.87 4.51 16.57
CA MET A 118 8.33 4.53 16.69
C MET A 118 9.01 3.62 15.65
N ALA A 119 8.38 2.50 15.31
CA ALA A 119 8.94 1.52 14.38
C ALA A 119 8.97 1.99 12.91
N ILE A 120 8.19 3.01 12.51
CA ILE A 120 8.22 3.50 11.12
C ILE A 120 9.44 4.37 10.81
N ARG A 121 10.13 4.90 11.81
CA ARG A 121 11.20 5.89 11.63
C ARG A 121 12.30 5.43 10.67
N SER A 122 12.72 4.18 10.76
CA SER A 122 13.72 3.62 9.86
C SER A 122 13.23 3.53 8.41
N THR A 123 11.95 3.22 8.19
CA THR A 123 11.33 3.26 6.86
C THR A 123 11.29 4.70 6.33
N LEU A 124 10.92 5.67 7.18
CA LEU A 124 10.87 7.09 6.78
C LEU A 124 12.26 7.62 6.41
N GLN A 125 13.31 7.22 7.14
CA GLN A 125 14.69 7.59 6.79
C GLN A 125 15.06 7.09 5.38
N LEU A 126 14.74 5.84 5.03
CA LEU A 126 14.98 5.31 3.68
C LEU A 126 14.20 6.06 2.60
N ILE A 127 12.97 6.49 2.91
CA ILE A 127 12.17 7.31 2.00
C ILE A 127 12.84 8.67 1.78
N GLU A 128 13.33 9.31 2.82
CA GLU A 128 14.06 10.59 2.71
C GLU A 128 15.34 10.44 1.87
N GLU A 129 16.11 9.39 2.11
CA GLU A 129 17.30 9.08 1.31
C GLU A 129 16.96 8.84 -0.16
N ALA A 130 15.84 8.15 -0.44
CA ALA A 130 15.37 7.94 -1.81
C ALA A 130 14.90 9.25 -2.46
N LYS A 131 14.20 10.13 -1.75
CA LYS A 131 13.76 11.44 -2.24
C LYS A 131 14.92 12.36 -2.65
N ASN A 132 16.06 12.23 -2.03
CA ASN A 132 17.27 12.97 -2.42
C ASN A 132 17.76 12.62 -3.85
N LYS A 133 17.46 11.39 -4.31
CA LYS A 133 17.83 10.89 -5.64
C LYS A 133 16.66 10.91 -6.63
N HIS A 134 15.45 10.76 -6.12
CA HIS A 134 14.20 10.72 -6.87
C HIS A 134 13.20 11.75 -6.30
N GLN A 135 13.35 13.00 -6.69
CA GLN A 135 12.58 14.13 -6.13
C GLN A 135 11.07 14.04 -6.36
N SER A 136 10.61 13.32 -7.39
CA SER A 136 9.18 13.10 -7.66
C SER A 136 8.54 12.03 -6.77
N LEU A 137 9.32 11.25 -6.02
CA LEU A 137 8.80 10.24 -5.09
C LEU A 137 7.85 10.87 -4.07
N LYS A 138 6.62 10.39 -4.05
CA LYS A 138 5.62 10.73 -3.03
C LYS A 138 5.55 9.64 -1.97
N SER A 139 5.01 9.98 -0.82
CA SER A 139 4.85 9.03 0.27
C SER A 139 3.77 9.47 1.24
N GLY A 140 3.14 8.53 1.93
CA GLY A 140 2.14 8.81 2.97
C GLY A 140 2.10 7.73 4.03
N ILE A 141 1.76 8.13 5.26
CA ILE A 141 1.50 7.22 6.37
C ILE A 141 -0.01 7.01 6.45
N VAL A 142 -0.45 5.76 6.52
CA VAL A 142 -1.85 5.41 6.76
C VAL A 142 -2.01 4.72 8.12
N LEU A 143 -2.95 5.23 8.93
CA LEU A 143 -3.39 4.50 10.13
C LEU A 143 -4.19 3.28 9.70
N ASN A 144 -3.67 2.10 10.05
CA ASN A 144 -4.27 0.82 9.67
C ASN A 144 -4.63 -0.02 10.90
N MET A 145 -5.61 -0.91 10.75
CA MET A 145 -6.11 -1.78 11.81
C MET A 145 -6.56 -1.01 13.06
N VAL A 146 -7.14 0.17 12.86
CA VAL A 146 -7.69 0.97 13.96
C VAL A 146 -8.98 0.34 14.45
N LYS A 147 -9.03 0.00 15.75
CA LYS A 147 -10.26 -0.58 16.31
C LYS A 147 -11.39 0.46 16.30
N PRO A 148 -12.57 0.12 15.81
CA PRO A 148 -13.73 1.01 15.89
C PRO A 148 -13.95 1.43 17.36
N ARG A 149 -14.16 2.72 17.61
CA ARG A 149 -14.37 3.30 18.96
C ARG A 149 -13.15 3.30 19.90
N SER A 150 -12.00 2.84 19.47
CA SER A 150 -10.76 2.95 20.28
C SER A 150 -10.15 4.31 20.11
N GLY A 151 -10.64 5.40 20.11
CA GLY A 151 -10.04 6.69 19.80
C GLY A 151 -8.53 6.60 19.59
N VAL A 152 -8.07 6.83 18.36
CA VAL A 152 -6.66 7.12 18.17
C VAL A 152 -6.41 8.34 19.03
N THR A 153 -5.60 8.20 20.08
CA THR A 153 -5.36 9.31 21.00
C THR A 153 -4.83 10.47 20.17
N GLY A 154 -5.33 11.68 20.44
CA GLY A 154 -4.84 12.89 19.75
C GLY A 154 -3.31 12.97 19.77
N GLU A 155 -2.68 12.46 20.84
CA GLU A 155 -1.23 12.37 20.98
C GLU A 155 -0.55 11.53 19.89
N VAL A 156 -1.12 10.38 19.49
CA VAL A 156 -0.58 9.54 18.41
C VAL A 156 -0.73 10.23 17.07
N GLN A 157 -1.86 10.88 16.83
CA GLN A 157 -2.04 11.64 15.59
C GLN A 157 -1.07 12.82 15.50
N GLU A 158 -0.90 13.58 16.56
CA GLU A 158 0.05 14.69 16.60
C GLU A 158 1.50 14.21 16.42
N LEU A 159 1.85 13.06 17.02
CA LEU A 159 3.15 12.44 16.81
C LEU A 159 3.36 12.05 15.34
N LEU A 160 2.37 11.44 14.69
CA LEU A 160 2.45 11.08 13.27
C LEU A 160 2.54 12.32 12.37
N LYS A 161 1.76 13.38 12.66
CA LYS A 161 1.82 14.64 11.91
C LYS A 161 3.16 15.38 12.05
N SER A 162 3.91 15.13 13.13
CA SER A 162 5.25 15.71 13.32
C SER A 162 6.35 15.02 12.52
N LEU A 163 6.05 13.90 11.84
CA LEU A 163 7.01 13.17 11.04
C LEU A 163 7.17 13.82 9.65
N SER A 164 8.26 13.47 8.97
CA SER A 164 8.62 14.02 7.65
C SER A 164 7.74 13.54 6.49
N VAL A 165 7.00 12.46 6.68
CA VAL A 165 6.06 11.89 5.71
C VAL A 165 4.64 12.22 6.16
N PRO A 166 3.77 12.75 5.29
CA PRO A 166 2.42 13.18 5.68
C PRO A 166 1.56 12.00 6.13
N LEU A 167 0.76 12.24 7.17
CA LEU A 167 -0.33 11.35 7.59
C LEU A 167 -1.51 11.54 6.64
N LEU A 168 -1.99 10.47 6.04
CA LEU A 168 -3.18 10.48 5.19
C LEU A 168 -4.45 10.71 6.02
N ASN A 169 -5.49 11.25 5.38
CA ASN A 169 -6.78 11.47 6.03
C ASN A 169 -7.53 10.15 6.23
N THR A 170 -7.37 9.21 5.31
CA THR A 170 -8.00 7.90 5.38
C THR A 170 -7.47 7.08 6.54
N ILE A 171 -8.39 6.51 7.32
CA ILE A 171 -8.12 5.55 8.38
C ILE A 171 -8.72 4.21 7.98
N VAL A 172 -7.90 3.17 7.95
CA VAL A 172 -8.35 1.79 7.69
C VAL A 172 -8.59 1.10 9.03
N HIS A 173 -9.84 0.69 9.26
CA HIS A 173 -10.22 0.06 10.52
C HIS A 173 -9.96 -1.45 10.53
N ASP A 174 -9.83 -1.99 11.74
CA ASP A 174 -9.76 -3.44 11.99
C ASP A 174 -11.13 -4.07 11.71
N ARG A 175 -11.28 -4.63 10.52
CA ARG A 175 -12.53 -5.27 10.02
C ARG A 175 -12.28 -6.70 9.58
N VAL A 176 -13.23 -7.57 9.87
CA VAL A 176 -13.22 -8.95 9.39
C VAL A 176 -13.17 -9.02 7.86
N SER A 177 -13.77 -8.06 7.16
CA SER A 177 -13.76 -7.97 5.70
C SER A 177 -12.34 -7.84 5.13
N PHE A 178 -11.45 -7.06 5.76
CA PHE A 178 -10.04 -7.01 5.35
C PHE A 178 -9.30 -8.32 5.62
N THR A 179 -9.55 -8.96 6.77
CA THR A 179 -8.93 -10.26 7.09
C THR A 179 -9.37 -11.36 6.12
N ARG A 180 -10.62 -11.31 5.63
CA ARG A 180 -11.18 -12.29 4.70
C ARG A 180 -10.93 -11.94 3.23
N SER A 181 -10.47 -10.74 2.92
CA SER A 181 -10.32 -10.27 1.54
C SER A 181 -9.48 -11.19 0.64
N PRO A 182 -8.43 -11.89 1.13
CA PRO A 182 -7.70 -12.85 0.31
C PRO A 182 -8.57 -14.01 -0.19
N LEU A 183 -9.61 -14.40 0.57
CA LEU A 183 -10.51 -15.51 0.25
C LEU A 183 -11.77 -15.08 -0.53
N THR A 184 -11.98 -13.76 -0.70
CA THR A 184 -13.24 -13.23 -1.25
C THR A 184 -13.04 -12.33 -2.46
N GLY A 185 -11.88 -12.36 -3.08
CA GLY A 185 -11.59 -11.52 -4.25
C GLY A 185 -11.40 -10.04 -3.92
N GLY A 186 -10.91 -9.73 -2.71
CA GLY A 186 -10.75 -8.37 -2.20
C GLY A 186 -11.98 -7.82 -1.48
N VAL A 187 -11.84 -6.71 -0.77
CA VAL A 187 -12.95 -6.08 -0.02
C VAL A 187 -14.01 -5.50 -0.95
N LEU A 188 -13.67 -5.12 -2.18
CA LEU A 188 -14.63 -4.57 -3.15
C LEU A 188 -15.64 -5.61 -3.61
N SER A 189 -15.27 -6.89 -3.65
CA SER A 189 -16.15 -8.02 -3.95
C SER A 189 -17.03 -8.41 -2.76
N GLY A 190 -16.68 -8.01 -1.53
CA GLY A 190 -17.44 -8.30 -0.31
C GLY A 190 -18.69 -7.44 -0.13
N GLU A 191 -19.32 -7.53 1.05
CA GLU A 191 -20.57 -6.83 1.37
C GLU A 191 -20.36 -5.66 2.37
N ASP A 192 -19.14 -5.40 2.86
CA ASP A 192 -18.86 -4.35 3.85
C ASP A 192 -18.66 -2.98 3.15
N PRO A 193 -19.69 -2.09 3.16
CA PRO A 193 -19.61 -0.81 2.46
C PRO A 193 -18.54 0.11 3.06
N LYS A 194 -18.25 -0.01 4.36
CA LYS A 194 -17.23 0.82 5.03
C LYS A 194 -15.82 0.39 4.65
N ALA A 195 -15.57 -0.93 4.50
CA ALA A 195 -14.29 -1.40 4.02
C ALA A 195 -14.04 -0.97 2.56
N LYS A 196 -15.09 -1.00 1.72
CA LYS A 196 -15.04 -0.50 0.35
C LYS A 196 -14.71 1.00 0.31
N GLU A 197 -15.41 1.80 1.10
CA GLU A 197 -15.17 3.24 1.23
C GLU A 197 -13.73 3.53 1.68
N GLU A 198 -13.25 2.83 2.72
CA GLU A 198 -11.89 3.02 3.25
C GLU A 198 -10.81 2.73 2.21
N ILE A 199 -10.91 1.63 1.45
CA ILE A 199 -9.90 1.31 0.44
C ILE A 199 -10.00 2.23 -0.79
N THR A 200 -11.20 2.63 -1.19
CA THR A 200 -11.40 3.57 -2.30
C THR A 200 -10.84 4.95 -1.94
N SER A 201 -11.15 5.46 -0.75
CA SER A 201 -10.60 6.75 -0.28
C SER A 201 -9.08 6.72 -0.18
N LEU A 202 -8.50 5.61 0.28
CA LEU A 202 -7.04 5.43 0.30
C LEU A 202 -6.44 5.47 -1.10
N ALA A 203 -7.07 4.78 -2.06
CA ALA A 203 -6.64 4.78 -3.46
C ALA A 203 -6.71 6.19 -4.06
N GLU A 204 -7.79 6.93 -3.81
CA GLU A 204 -7.98 8.31 -4.27
C GLU A 204 -6.91 9.26 -3.70
N GLU A 205 -6.58 9.17 -2.40
CA GLU A 205 -5.50 9.98 -1.81
C GLU A 205 -4.14 9.68 -2.45
N ILE A 206 -3.83 8.41 -2.72
CA ILE A 206 -2.57 8.01 -3.36
C ILE A 206 -2.50 8.56 -4.79
N VAL A 207 -3.55 8.35 -5.58
CA VAL A 207 -3.61 8.82 -6.97
C VAL A 207 -3.52 10.34 -7.04
N GLY A 208 -4.24 11.05 -6.19
CA GLY A 208 -4.19 12.52 -6.12
C GLY A 208 -2.79 13.07 -5.79
N ALA A 209 -1.90 12.26 -5.20
CA ALA A 209 -0.53 12.66 -4.91
C ALA A 209 0.45 12.42 -6.07
N ILE A 210 0.15 11.46 -6.98
CA ILE A 210 1.05 11.05 -8.09
C ILE A 210 0.55 11.45 -9.49
N SER A 211 -0.60 12.13 -9.54
CA SER A 211 -1.20 12.68 -10.77
C SER A 211 -0.52 13.95 -11.25
#